data_5c1051b7cef865f1609f44a8bc732d17
#
_entry.id   5c1051b7cef865f1609f44a8bc732d17
#
_cell.length_a   1.000
_cell.length_b   1.000
_cell.length_c   1.000
_cell.angle_alpha   90.00
_cell.angle_beta   90.00
_cell.angle_gamma   90.00
#
_symmetry.space_group_name_H-M   'P 1'
#
loop_
_entity.id
_entity.type
_entity.pdbx_description
1 polymer ?
#
loop_
_entity_poly.entity_id
_entity_poly.type
_entity_poly.pdbx_seq_one_letter_code
_entity_poly.pdbx_strand_id
1 'polypeptide(L)'
;MKLSQRLPAALQRISPLFLATVVLPTLLALIYYGLLASDVYISESHFVIRSPERQSTSPLGFLLKGAGFARAEDDAHAVQNFMLSRDAVRALDGELGIKQAYSAADLDLLSRFPGLDWDDSFENFHRYFQKQVTIQLDPTSSISVLTVHAFNAQQAEVINRRLLELGEQLVNRLNERGRDDLIRYAAKEVSDLEAKAKGAALALAQYRNAQGVIDPERQSSIPLQQIAKLQEELIATKAQRLQLERVARENPQLPLLQQRIQLLEQEIEAASMRVAGGDRSLAGKAAEFQRLALEKEFADKMLASAMSTLELARNEAQRQQLYLERVAQPSLPDQAL
;
A
#
# COMPACT_ATOMS: atom_id res chain seq x y z
N MET A 1 63.34 24.17 -60.11
CA MET A 1 62.85 25.44 -59.58
C MET A 1 62.39 25.17 -58.14
N LYS A 2 63.22 25.65 -57.14
CA LYS A 2 62.91 25.48 -55.70
C LYS A 2 62.04 26.62 -55.27
N LEU A 3 60.76 26.35 -54.98
CA LEU A 3 59.86 27.26 -54.25
C LEU A 3 60.22 27.17 -52.76
N SER A 4 61.21 27.88 -52.30
CA SER A 4 61.35 28.14 -50.88
C SER A 4 60.45 29.33 -50.50
N GLN A 5 59.22 29.02 -50.14
CA GLN A 5 58.34 29.99 -49.47
C GLN A 5 58.98 30.33 -48.11
N ARG A 6 59.47 31.53 -47.99
CA ARG A 6 59.99 32.12 -46.73
C ARG A 6 58.78 32.32 -45.80
N LEU A 7 58.65 31.49 -44.76
CA LEU A 7 57.77 31.72 -43.65
C LEU A 7 58.07 33.11 -43.02
N PRO A 8 57.07 33.91 -42.64
CA PRO A 8 57.22 35.19 -42.08
C PRO A 8 58.09 35.14 -40.81
N ALA A 9 59.01 36.11 -40.65
CA ALA A 9 60.03 36.15 -39.59
C ALA A 9 59.52 36.13 -38.15
N ALA A 10 58.19 36.32 -37.93
CA ALA A 10 57.53 36.18 -36.64
C ALA A 10 57.37 34.70 -36.24
N LEU A 11 57.26 33.75 -37.19
CA LEU A 11 57.09 32.28 -36.91
C LEU A 11 58.50 31.63 -36.61
N GLN A 12 59.59 32.23 -36.96
CA GLN A 12 60.94 31.67 -36.72
C GLN A 12 61.45 31.80 -35.27
N ARG A 13 60.75 32.56 -34.41
CA ARG A 13 61.02 32.67 -32.96
C ARG A 13 60.21 31.77 -32.05
N ILE A 14 59.24 31.03 -32.57
CA ILE A 14 58.39 30.16 -31.79
C ILE A 14 59.08 28.81 -31.64
N SER A 15 59.25 28.32 -30.40
CA SER A 15 59.88 27.04 -30.17
C SER A 15 59.02 25.93 -30.82
N PRO A 16 59.65 24.92 -31.45
CA PRO A 16 58.91 23.83 -32.11
C PRO A 16 57.99 23.07 -31.11
N LEU A 17 58.37 23.08 -29.84
CA LEU A 17 57.54 22.53 -28.74
C LEU A 17 56.23 23.33 -28.57
N PHE A 18 56.30 24.67 -28.58
CA PHE A 18 55.10 25.53 -28.48
C PHE A 18 54.13 25.31 -29.68
N LEU A 19 54.72 25.15 -30.88
CA LEU A 19 53.93 24.91 -32.09
C LEU A 19 53.20 23.57 -32.04
N ALA A 20 53.85 22.51 -31.54
CA ALA A 20 53.29 21.17 -31.40
C ALA A 20 52.28 21.04 -30.23
N THR A 21 52.51 21.73 -29.10
CA THR A 21 51.65 21.58 -27.90
C THR A 21 50.50 22.58 -27.79
N VAL A 22 50.64 23.75 -28.43
CA VAL A 22 49.61 24.81 -28.34
C VAL A 22 48.97 25.07 -29.70
N VAL A 23 49.76 25.43 -30.71
CA VAL A 23 49.22 25.88 -31.99
C VAL A 23 48.52 24.76 -32.75
N LEU A 24 49.11 23.56 -32.81
CA LEU A 24 48.55 22.43 -33.51
C LEU A 24 47.24 21.93 -32.91
N PRO A 25 47.13 21.71 -31.58
CA PRO A 25 45.82 21.31 -30.96
C PRO A 25 44.78 22.40 -31.09
N THR A 26 45.14 23.67 -30.96
CA THR A 26 44.20 24.79 -31.10
C THR A 26 43.67 24.90 -32.52
N LEU A 27 44.53 24.73 -33.52
CA LEU A 27 44.12 24.75 -34.92
C LEU A 27 43.20 23.55 -35.27
N LEU A 28 43.54 22.37 -34.78
CA LEU A 28 42.72 21.16 -34.93
C LEU A 28 41.34 21.35 -34.26
N ALA A 29 41.31 21.94 -33.06
CA ALA A 29 40.06 22.26 -32.37
C ALA A 29 39.20 23.27 -33.14
N LEU A 30 39.83 24.33 -33.68
CA LEU A 30 39.15 25.32 -34.50
C LEU A 30 38.55 24.72 -35.78
N ILE A 31 39.29 23.83 -36.46
CA ILE A 31 38.81 23.15 -37.66
C ILE A 31 37.67 22.20 -37.29
N TYR A 32 37.80 21.44 -36.19
CA TYR A 32 36.78 20.50 -35.74
C TYR A 32 35.49 21.21 -35.38
N TYR A 33 35.50 22.16 -34.45
CA TYR A 33 34.32 22.88 -34.00
C TYR A 33 33.73 23.83 -35.02
N GLY A 34 34.52 24.34 -35.96
CA GLY A 34 34.07 25.26 -37.00
C GLY A 34 33.52 24.61 -38.28
N LEU A 35 33.89 23.35 -38.56
CA LEU A 35 33.58 22.71 -39.84
C LEU A 35 33.05 21.27 -39.74
N LEU A 36 33.34 20.56 -38.65
CA LEU A 36 33.07 19.10 -38.53
C LEU A 36 32.07 18.76 -37.42
N ALA A 37 32.01 19.55 -36.37
CA ALA A 37 31.13 19.28 -35.22
C ALA A 37 29.65 19.32 -35.68
N SER A 38 28.88 18.33 -35.27
CA SER A 38 27.46 18.28 -35.53
C SER A 38 26.70 19.23 -34.60
N ASP A 39 25.69 19.89 -35.14
CA ASP A 39 24.81 20.73 -34.37
C ASP A 39 24.08 19.96 -33.30
N VAL A 40 24.00 20.49 -32.07
CA VAL A 40 23.25 19.87 -30.96
C VAL A 40 22.09 20.77 -30.59
N TYR A 41 20.91 20.20 -30.56
CA TYR A 41 19.67 20.87 -30.20
C TYR A 41 19.21 20.38 -28.81
N ILE A 42 18.77 21.34 -27.98
CA ILE A 42 18.32 21.06 -26.61
C ILE A 42 16.82 21.28 -26.49
N SER A 43 16.09 20.22 -26.15
CA SER A 43 14.69 20.32 -25.73
C SER A 43 14.62 20.25 -24.20
N GLU A 44 13.94 21.22 -23.61
CA GLU A 44 13.75 21.32 -22.18
C GLU A 44 12.26 21.28 -21.84
N SER A 45 11.92 20.57 -20.77
CA SER A 45 10.56 20.52 -20.22
C SER A 45 10.61 20.51 -18.69
N HIS A 46 9.56 21.05 -18.09
CA HIS A 46 9.43 21.13 -16.64
C HIS A 46 8.18 20.35 -16.21
N PHE A 47 8.34 19.50 -15.22
CA PHE A 47 7.24 18.73 -14.66
C PHE A 47 7.34 18.60 -13.15
N VAL A 48 6.21 18.37 -12.51
CA VAL A 48 6.14 18.12 -11.08
C VAL A 48 5.31 16.85 -10.82
N ILE A 49 5.75 16.05 -9.88
CA ILE A 49 4.99 14.90 -9.40
C ILE A 49 4.29 15.32 -8.12
N ARG A 50 2.96 15.34 -8.17
CA ARG A 50 2.14 15.71 -7.03
C ARG A 50 1.47 14.49 -6.46
N SER A 51 1.58 14.34 -5.13
CA SER A 51 0.75 13.44 -4.33
C SER A 51 -0.35 14.27 -3.66
N PRO A 52 -1.62 13.83 -3.67
CA PRO A 52 -2.66 14.56 -2.96
C PRO A 52 -2.32 14.64 -1.46
N GLU A 53 -2.36 15.83 -0.92
CA GLU A 53 -2.12 16.08 0.50
C GLU A 53 -3.12 15.30 1.36
N ARG A 54 -2.61 14.47 2.26
CA ARG A 54 -3.43 13.88 3.32
C ARG A 54 -3.88 14.99 4.26
N GLN A 55 -5.13 15.37 4.18
CA GLN A 55 -5.77 16.12 5.27
C GLN A 55 -5.93 15.16 6.46
N SER A 56 -4.85 14.94 7.19
CA SER A 56 -4.93 14.21 8.45
C SER A 56 -5.57 15.14 9.50
N THR A 57 -6.85 14.94 9.77
CA THR A 57 -7.60 15.59 10.85
C THR A 57 -7.26 15.02 12.23
N SER A 58 -6.30 14.10 12.32
CA SER A 58 -5.86 13.44 13.55
C SER A 58 -4.64 14.16 14.16
N PRO A 59 -4.59 14.38 15.49
CA PRO A 59 -3.40 14.92 16.17
C PRO A 59 -2.12 14.09 15.93
N LEU A 60 -2.28 12.78 15.73
CA LEU A 60 -1.19 11.87 15.38
C LEU A 60 -0.68 12.09 13.94
N GLY A 61 -1.56 12.51 13.04
CA GLY A 61 -1.22 12.84 11.66
C GLY A 61 -0.34 14.09 11.54
N PHE A 62 -0.40 15.01 12.51
CA PHE A 62 0.47 16.19 12.55
C PHE A 62 1.93 15.81 12.82
N LEU A 63 2.18 14.81 13.67
CA LEU A 63 3.54 14.28 13.93
C LEU A 63 4.12 13.50 12.73
N LEU A 64 3.26 12.90 11.91
CA LEU A 64 3.64 12.16 10.69
C LEU A 64 3.75 13.07 9.45
N LYS A 65 3.37 14.35 9.55
CA LYS A 65 3.44 15.32 8.45
C LYS A 65 4.89 15.55 7.98
N GLY A 66 5.89 15.41 8.87
CA GLY A 66 7.31 15.43 8.52
C GLY A 66 7.75 14.29 7.59
N ALA A 67 7.04 13.15 7.58
CA ALA A 67 7.34 12.01 6.71
C ALA A 67 6.67 12.10 5.33
N GLY A 68 5.70 13.00 5.16
CA GLY A 68 4.97 13.16 3.89
C GLY A 68 5.79 13.83 2.79
N PHE A 69 6.67 14.77 3.15
CA PHE A 69 7.58 15.41 2.19
C PHE A 69 8.60 14.42 1.61
N ALA A 70 9.15 13.53 2.45
CA ALA A 70 10.10 12.51 2.00
C ALA A 70 9.49 11.55 0.96
N ARG A 71 8.18 11.26 1.04
CA ARG A 71 7.51 10.37 0.07
C ARG A 71 7.31 11.00 -1.31
N ALA A 72 6.97 12.28 -1.39
CA ALA A 72 6.81 12.96 -2.67
C ALA A 72 8.14 13.08 -3.42
N GLU A 73 9.24 13.29 -2.68
CA GLU A 73 10.60 13.27 -3.24
C GLU A 73 11.00 11.87 -3.70
N ASP A 74 10.68 10.82 -2.92
CA ASP A 74 10.93 9.41 -3.27
C ASP A 74 10.18 9.01 -4.55
N ASP A 75 8.93 9.42 -4.69
CA ASP A 75 8.11 9.17 -5.88
C ASP A 75 8.66 9.90 -7.12
N ALA A 76 9.12 11.14 -6.95
CA ALA A 76 9.78 11.92 -8.02
C ALA A 76 11.07 11.24 -8.47
N HIS A 77 11.90 10.79 -7.53
CA HIS A 77 13.13 10.06 -7.85
C HIS A 77 12.86 8.71 -8.54
N ALA A 78 11.80 8.01 -8.16
CA ALA A 78 11.42 6.76 -8.80
C ALA A 78 11.07 6.97 -10.28
N VAL A 79 10.32 8.01 -10.62
CA VAL A 79 9.97 8.36 -12.01
C VAL A 79 11.20 8.82 -12.79
N GLN A 80 12.06 9.65 -12.21
CA GLN A 80 13.32 10.08 -12.84
C GLN A 80 14.22 8.89 -13.15
N ASN A 81 14.42 7.98 -12.19
CA ASN A 81 15.21 6.77 -12.37
C ASN A 81 14.62 5.87 -13.46
N PHE A 82 13.29 5.79 -13.54
CA PHE A 82 12.63 5.03 -14.59
C PHE A 82 12.87 5.64 -15.98
N MET A 83 12.72 6.98 -16.13
CA MET A 83 12.96 7.66 -17.41
C MET A 83 14.39 7.45 -17.95
N LEU A 84 15.37 7.29 -17.04
CA LEU A 84 16.76 6.99 -17.39
C LEU A 84 17.08 5.49 -17.41
N SER A 85 16.07 4.63 -17.18
CA SER A 85 16.25 3.18 -17.11
C SER A 85 16.41 2.56 -18.50
N ARG A 86 16.95 1.33 -18.51
CA ARG A 86 17.03 0.50 -19.73
C ARG A 86 15.68 0.24 -20.37
N ASP A 87 14.63 0.13 -19.55
CA ASP A 87 13.27 -0.16 -20.06
C ASP A 87 12.70 1.04 -20.81
N ALA A 88 12.90 2.25 -20.29
CA ALA A 88 12.50 3.48 -20.98
C ALA A 88 13.28 3.68 -22.29
N VAL A 89 14.60 3.47 -22.26
CA VAL A 89 15.44 3.58 -23.47
C VAL A 89 15.04 2.53 -24.51
N ARG A 90 14.73 1.31 -24.08
CA ARG A 90 14.27 0.24 -25.01
C ARG A 90 12.90 0.56 -25.61
N ALA A 91 11.99 1.13 -24.82
CA ALA A 91 10.69 1.57 -25.32
C ALA A 91 10.85 2.71 -26.35
N LEU A 92 11.68 3.70 -26.05
CA LEU A 92 12.01 4.79 -26.98
C LEU A 92 12.64 4.28 -28.27
N ASP A 93 13.60 3.37 -28.17
CA ASP A 93 14.27 2.82 -29.36
C ASP A 93 13.31 2.01 -30.24
N GLY A 94 12.44 1.19 -29.62
CA GLY A 94 11.42 0.40 -30.32
C GLY A 94 10.38 1.25 -31.06
N GLU A 95 10.04 2.44 -30.53
CA GLU A 95 9.01 3.31 -31.10
C GLU A 95 9.59 4.39 -32.02
N LEU A 96 10.73 4.98 -31.66
CA LEU A 96 11.31 6.14 -32.34
C LEU A 96 12.60 5.82 -33.09
N GLY A 97 13.18 4.63 -32.91
CA GLY A 97 14.46 4.25 -33.53
C GLY A 97 15.62 5.16 -33.08
N ILE A 98 15.64 5.55 -31.79
CA ILE A 98 16.59 6.54 -31.30
C ILE A 98 18.05 6.10 -31.47
N LYS A 99 18.34 4.79 -31.35
CA LYS A 99 19.68 4.27 -31.60
C LYS A 99 20.15 4.57 -33.01
N GLN A 100 19.27 4.35 -34.01
CA GLN A 100 19.56 4.65 -35.39
C GLN A 100 19.73 6.16 -35.62
N ALA A 101 18.90 7.00 -34.96
CA ALA A 101 18.96 8.45 -35.05
C ALA A 101 20.31 9.00 -34.52
N TYR A 102 20.77 8.49 -33.38
CA TYR A 102 22.07 8.87 -32.81
C TYR A 102 23.28 8.22 -33.51
N SER A 103 23.06 7.24 -34.38
CA SER A 103 24.11 6.56 -35.18
C SER A 103 24.16 7.02 -36.63
N ALA A 104 23.43 8.07 -36.99
CA ALA A 104 23.33 8.54 -38.37
C ALA A 104 24.72 8.89 -38.95
N ALA A 105 24.93 8.57 -40.23
CA ALA A 105 26.24 8.67 -40.87
C ALA A 105 26.68 10.12 -41.15
N ASP A 106 25.76 11.05 -41.18
CA ASP A 106 25.94 12.50 -41.35
C ASP A 106 26.43 13.20 -40.08
N LEU A 107 26.43 12.50 -38.93
CA LEU A 107 26.92 13.00 -37.66
C LEU A 107 28.45 12.84 -37.56
N ASP A 108 29.07 13.74 -36.82
CA ASP A 108 30.50 13.67 -36.57
C ASP A 108 30.87 12.44 -35.73
N LEU A 109 32.12 11.96 -35.94
CA LEU A 109 32.59 10.71 -35.36
C LEU A 109 32.72 10.75 -33.83
N LEU A 110 32.89 11.91 -33.22
CA LEU A 110 33.08 12.08 -31.78
C LEU A 110 31.76 12.16 -31.03
N SER A 111 30.73 12.73 -31.64
CA SER A 111 29.45 12.97 -31.00
C SER A 111 28.43 11.83 -31.25
N ARG A 112 28.52 11.10 -32.41
CA ARG A 112 27.58 10.01 -32.74
C ARG A 112 27.82 8.76 -31.92
N PHE A 113 26.81 7.92 -31.82
CA PHE A 113 26.92 6.55 -31.28
C PHE A 113 27.30 5.55 -32.42
N PRO A 114 28.18 4.55 -32.23
CA PRO A 114 28.99 4.28 -31.02
C PRO A 114 30.27 5.14 -30.93
N GLY A 115 30.52 6.05 -31.87
CA GLY A 115 31.67 6.91 -31.91
C GLY A 115 32.99 6.14 -32.05
N LEU A 116 33.92 6.39 -31.17
CA LEU A 116 35.22 5.72 -31.13
C LEU A 116 35.19 4.36 -30.38
N ASP A 117 34.08 4.05 -29.70
CA ASP A 117 34.02 2.92 -28.76
C ASP A 117 33.73 1.57 -29.44
N TRP A 118 33.42 1.54 -30.73
CA TRP A 118 33.20 0.35 -31.58
C TRP A 118 32.22 -0.69 -31.02
N ASP A 119 31.69 -0.51 -29.81
CA ASP A 119 30.73 -1.40 -29.15
C ASP A 119 29.30 -0.92 -29.42
N ASP A 120 28.61 -1.62 -30.34
CA ASP A 120 27.24 -1.33 -30.73
C ASP A 120 26.20 -2.03 -29.82
N SER A 121 26.60 -2.49 -28.64
CA SER A 121 25.70 -3.13 -27.69
C SER A 121 24.66 -2.14 -27.14
N PHE A 122 23.49 -2.69 -26.75
CA PHE A 122 22.45 -1.89 -26.11
C PHE A 122 22.93 -1.28 -24.77
N GLU A 123 23.80 -1.98 -24.04
CA GLU A 123 24.37 -1.48 -22.79
C GLU A 123 25.25 -0.24 -23.01
N ASN A 124 26.01 -0.23 -24.10
CA ASN A 124 26.81 0.92 -24.47
C ASN A 124 25.91 2.08 -24.94
N PHE A 125 24.86 1.76 -25.71
CA PHE A 125 23.88 2.76 -26.12
C PHE A 125 23.15 3.37 -24.90
N HIS A 126 22.78 2.59 -23.92
CA HIS A 126 22.16 3.10 -22.69
C HIS A 126 23.08 4.08 -21.94
N ARG A 127 24.38 3.75 -21.81
CA ARG A 127 25.37 4.67 -21.20
C ARG A 127 25.57 5.95 -22.01
N TYR A 128 25.53 5.83 -23.33
CA TYR A 128 25.58 6.98 -24.23
C TYR A 128 24.32 7.86 -24.02
N PHE A 129 23.13 7.26 -24.03
CA PHE A 129 21.87 7.97 -23.86
C PHE A 129 21.79 8.71 -22.53
N GLN A 130 22.31 8.15 -21.44
CA GLN A 130 22.39 8.82 -20.15
C GLN A 130 23.24 10.09 -20.14
N LYS A 131 24.12 10.29 -21.14
CA LYS A 131 24.85 11.55 -21.33
C LYS A 131 24.04 12.58 -22.13
N GLN A 132 23.11 12.10 -22.95
CA GLN A 132 22.26 12.95 -23.78
C GLN A 132 20.99 13.42 -23.05
N VAL A 133 20.61 12.75 -21.97
CA VAL A 133 19.38 13.05 -21.22
C VAL A 133 19.75 13.31 -19.76
N THR A 134 19.34 14.46 -19.28
CA THR A 134 19.56 14.87 -17.89
C THR A 134 18.22 15.21 -17.23
N ILE A 135 18.02 14.73 -16.01
CA ILE A 135 16.87 15.10 -15.20
C ILE A 135 17.37 15.66 -13.89
N GLN A 136 16.99 16.89 -13.59
CA GLN A 136 17.40 17.60 -12.37
C GLN A 136 16.14 17.97 -11.58
N LEU A 137 16.10 17.57 -10.30
CA LEU A 137 15.08 18.00 -9.36
C LEU A 137 15.57 19.22 -8.60
N ASP A 138 14.82 20.30 -8.67
CA ASP A 138 15.02 21.43 -7.76
C ASP A 138 14.36 21.12 -6.40
N PRO A 139 15.16 20.93 -5.35
CA PRO A 139 14.62 20.59 -4.03
C PRO A 139 13.78 21.70 -3.40
N THR A 140 13.92 22.96 -3.89
CA THR A 140 13.17 24.09 -3.34
C THR A 140 11.77 24.18 -3.93
N SER A 141 11.63 23.97 -5.23
CA SER A 141 10.35 24.06 -5.95
C SER A 141 9.70 22.71 -6.19
N SER A 142 10.42 21.60 -5.97
CA SER A 142 10.03 20.22 -6.33
C SER A 142 9.72 20.07 -7.83
N ILE A 143 10.21 20.99 -8.66
CA ILE A 143 10.09 20.91 -10.12
C ILE A 143 11.25 20.10 -10.67
N SER A 144 10.95 19.13 -11.51
CA SER A 144 11.95 18.38 -12.27
C SER A 144 12.12 19.01 -13.65
N VAL A 145 13.36 19.25 -14.03
CA VAL A 145 13.74 19.74 -15.36
C VAL A 145 14.31 18.57 -16.15
N LEU A 146 13.62 18.21 -17.24
CA LEU A 146 14.09 17.20 -18.20
C LEU A 146 14.73 17.91 -19.39
N THR A 147 16.00 17.65 -19.61
CA THR A 147 16.80 18.19 -20.72
C THR A 147 17.20 17.05 -21.63
N VAL A 148 16.91 17.16 -22.91
CA VAL A 148 17.24 16.17 -23.94
C VAL A 148 18.11 16.84 -25.01
N HIS A 149 19.27 16.27 -25.27
CA HIS A 149 20.19 16.67 -26.35
C HIS A 149 19.99 15.70 -27.53
N ALA A 150 19.79 16.26 -28.72
CA ALA A 150 19.75 15.50 -29.97
C ALA A 150 20.36 16.31 -31.12
N PHE A 151 20.64 15.62 -32.24
CA PHE A 151 21.24 16.27 -33.41
C PHE A 151 20.19 16.87 -34.38
N ASN A 152 18.93 16.82 -34.00
CA ASN A 152 17.82 17.41 -34.74
C ASN A 152 16.81 17.98 -33.74
N ALA A 153 16.34 19.21 -33.99
CA ALA A 153 15.39 19.92 -33.13
C ALA A 153 14.09 19.13 -32.89
N GLN A 154 13.53 18.52 -33.92
CA GLN A 154 12.31 17.73 -33.82
C GLN A 154 12.54 16.44 -33.05
N GLN A 155 13.69 15.79 -33.23
CA GLN A 155 14.05 14.60 -32.45
C GLN A 155 14.21 14.90 -30.96
N ALA A 156 14.88 16.02 -30.61
CA ALA A 156 15.00 16.46 -29.23
C ALA A 156 13.62 16.62 -28.54
N GLU A 157 12.72 17.33 -29.21
CA GLU A 157 11.35 17.54 -28.72
C GLU A 157 10.56 16.22 -28.60
N VAL A 158 10.59 15.37 -29.61
CA VAL A 158 9.84 14.11 -29.64
C VAL A 158 10.34 13.15 -28.56
N ILE A 159 11.65 13.03 -28.37
CA ILE A 159 12.26 12.20 -27.33
C ILE A 159 11.85 12.73 -25.94
N ASN A 160 11.94 14.06 -25.74
CA ASN A 160 11.55 14.68 -24.48
C ASN A 160 10.08 14.43 -24.16
N ARG A 161 9.18 14.67 -25.15
CA ARG A 161 7.74 14.42 -25.02
C ARG A 161 7.46 12.95 -24.66
N ARG A 162 8.12 12.02 -25.36
CA ARG A 162 7.91 10.58 -25.13
C ARG A 162 8.42 10.12 -23.78
N LEU A 163 9.54 10.67 -23.29
CA LEU A 163 10.01 10.42 -21.92
C LEU A 163 8.99 10.87 -20.87
N LEU A 164 8.40 12.05 -21.03
CA LEU A 164 7.33 12.52 -20.13
C LEU A 164 6.11 11.58 -20.16
N GLU A 165 5.69 11.13 -21.36
CA GLU A 165 4.58 10.17 -21.49
C GLU A 165 4.89 8.82 -20.81
N LEU A 166 6.11 8.32 -20.95
CA LEU A 166 6.54 7.09 -20.26
C LEU A 166 6.56 7.28 -18.73
N GLY A 167 6.98 8.44 -18.24
CA GLY A 167 6.90 8.80 -16.83
C GLY A 167 5.46 8.87 -16.32
N GLU A 168 4.56 9.49 -17.08
CA GLU A 168 3.13 9.57 -16.78
C GLU A 168 2.49 8.17 -16.75
N GLN A 169 2.84 7.32 -17.72
CA GLN A 169 2.38 5.92 -17.73
C GLN A 169 2.88 5.13 -16.52
N LEU A 170 4.12 5.38 -16.05
CA LEU A 170 4.60 4.75 -14.81
C LEU A 170 3.78 5.20 -13.62
N VAL A 171 3.55 6.50 -13.46
CA VAL A 171 2.74 7.08 -12.38
C VAL A 171 1.34 6.46 -12.36
N ASN A 172 0.69 6.38 -13.54
CA ASN A 172 -0.64 5.77 -13.66
C ASN A 172 -0.64 4.28 -13.28
N ARG A 173 0.38 3.51 -13.68
CA ARG A 173 0.52 2.10 -13.28
C ARG A 173 0.76 1.93 -11.78
N LEU A 174 1.53 2.81 -11.16
CA LEU A 174 1.76 2.79 -9.71
C LEU A 174 0.46 3.09 -8.95
N ASN A 175 -0.32 4.05 -9.40
CA ASN A 175 -1.63 4.37 -8.84
C ASN A 175 -2.60 3.19 -8.93
N GLU A 176 -2.69 2.56 -10.10
CA GLU A 176 -3.57 1.41 -10.33
C GLU A 176 -3.22 0.25 -9.40
N ARG A 177 -1.95 -0.12 -9.35
CA ARG A 177 -1.48 -1.18 -8.44
C ARG A 177 -1.74 -0.84 -6.97
N GLY A 178 -1.38 0.37 -6.54
CA GLY A 178 -1.60 0.81 -5.16
C GLY A 178 -3.07 0.77 -4.75
N ARG A 179 -3.97 1.21 -5.64
CA ARG A 179 -5.41 1.16 -5.45
C ARG A 179 -5.92 -0.29 -5.35
N ASP A 180 -5.52 -1.14 -6.29
CA ASP A 180 -5.98 -2.52 -6.36
C ASP A 180 -5.47 -3.33 -5.16
N ASP A 181 -4.23 -3.11 -4.72
CA ASP A 181 -3.66 -3.75 -3.55
C ASP A 181 -4.40 -3.36 -2.27
N LEU A 182 -4.72 -2.09 -2.09
CA LEU A 182 -5.45 -1.57 -0.94
C LEU A 182 -6.85 -2.18 -0.84
N ILE A 183 -7.60 -2.16 -1.97
CA ILE A 183 -8.95 -2.72 -2.03
C ILE A 183 -8.93 -4.23 -1.84
N ARG A 184 -8.00 -4.93 -2.49
CA ARG A 184 -7.86 -6.38 -2.40
C ARG A 184 -7.56 -6.85 -0.98
N TYR A 185 -6.68 -6.16 -0.28
CA TYR A 185 -6.37 -6.47 1.12
C TYR A 185 -7.59 -6.32 2.01
N ALA A 186 -8.29 -5.17 1.95
CA ALA A 186 -9.49 -4.92 2.73
C ALA A 186 -10.64 -5.88 2.38
N ALA A 187 -10.83 -6.20 1.10
CA ALA A 187 -11.84 -7.16 0.65
C ALA A 187 -11.55 -8.60 1.15
N LYS A 188 -10.28 -8.99 1.17
CA LYS A 188 -9.87 -10.28 1.74
C LYS A 188 -10.18 -10.36 3.23
N GLU A 189 -9.89 -9.31 3.98
CA GLU A 189 -10.19 -9.25 5.41
C GLU A 189 -11.69 -9.38 5.68
N VAL A 190 -12.54 -8.70 4.89
CA VAL A 190 -14.01 -8.85 4.96
C VAL A 190 -14.40 -10.29 4.71
N SER A 191 -13.87 -10.95 3.67
CA SER A 191 -14.18 -12.35 3.36
C SER A 191 -13.79 -13.31 4.49
N ASP A 192 -12.61 -13.12 5.09
CA ASP A 192 -12.11 -13.94 6.19
C ASP A 192 -12.99 -13.78 7.45
N LEU A 193 -13.41 -12.54 7.74
CA LEU A 193 -14.29 -12.24 8.88
C LEU A 193 -15.75 -12.67 8.64
N GLU A 194 -16.22 -12.61 7.41
CA GLU A 194 -17.53 -13.16 7.03
C GLU A 194 -17.58 -14.68 7.28
N ALA A 195 -16.54 -15.41 6.90
CA ALA A 195 -16.44 -16.84 7.19
C ALA A 195 -16.45 -17.13 8.70
N LYS A 196 -15.74 -16.32 9.51
CA LYS A 196 -15.75 -16.42 10.98
C LYS A 196 -17.12 -16.12 11.57
N ALA A 197 -17.81 -15.06 11.13
CA ALA A 197 -19.13 -14.69 11.60
C ALA A 197 -20.17 -15.79 11.27
N LYS A 198 -20.13 -16.33 10.06
CA LYS A 198 -20.95 -17.48 9.66
C LYS A 198 -20.65 -18.71 10.51
N GLY A 199 -19.37 -18.99 10.78
CA GLY A 199 -18.95 -20.11 11.65
C GLY A 199 -19.48 -19.97 13.08
N ALA A 200 -19.33 -18.79 13.68
CA ALA A 200 -19.82 -18.50 15.03
C ALA A 200 -21.37 -18.57 15.10
N ALA A 201 -22.06 -18.03 14.10
CA ALA A 201 -23.52 -18.13 14.02
C ALA A 201 -23.99 -19.57 13.89
N LEU A 202 -23.31 -20.38 13.08
CA LEU A 202 -23.62 -21.80 12.91
C LEU A 202 -23.38 -22.58 14.21
N ALA A 203 -22.24 -22.33 14.89
CA ALA A 203 -21.93 -22.97 16.17
C ALA A 203 -23.00 -22.68 17.23
N LEU A 204 -23.43 -21.42 17.36
CA LEU A 204 -24.53 -21.04 18.25
C LEU A 204 -25.86 -21.73 17.86
N ALA A 205 -26.20 -21.79 16.58
CA ALA A 205 -27.39 -22.45 16.10
C ALA A 205 -27.38 -23.95 16.36
N GLN A 206 -26.26 -24.63 16.10
CA GLN A 206 -26.07 -26.05 16.41
C GLN A 206 -26.18 -26.31 17.89
N TYR A 207 -25.61 -25.48 18.74
CA TYR A 207 -25.71 -25.60 20.19
C TYR A 207 -27.17 -25.47 20.66
N ARG A 208 -27.91 -24.46 20.15
CA ARG A 208 -29.36 -24.30 20.43
C ARG A 208 -30.14 -25.53 20.09
N ASN A 209 -29.93 -26.07 18.90
CA ASN A 209 -30.66 -27.27 18.43
C ASN A 209 -30.30 -28.53 19.24
N ALA A 210 -29.00 -28.73 19.54
CA ALA A 210 -28.53 -29.90 20.25
C ALA A 210 -28.98 -29.93 21.74
N GLN A 211 -29.05 -28.78 22.38
CA GLN A 211 -29.39 -28.66 23.78
C GLN A 211 -30.85 -28.30 24.05
N GLY A 212 -31.62 -28.00 22.99
CA GLY A 212 -33.01 -27.53 23.12
C GLY A 212 -33.13 -26.21 23.87
N VAL A 213 -32.06 -25.37 23.83
CA VAL A 213 -31.99 -24.13 24.59
C VAL A 213 -32.25 -22.95 23.65
N ILE A 214 -33.44 -22.39 23.75
CA ILE A 214 -33.79 -21.17 22.96
C ILE A 214 -33.36 -19.93 23.71
N ASP A 215 -33.66 -19.86 25.02
CA ASP A 215 -33.34 -18.76 25.91
C ASP A 215 -33.02 -19.32 27.31
N PRO A 216 -31.72 -19.40 27.70
CA PRO A 216 -31.32 -19.98 28.98
C PRO A 216 -31.85 -19.23 30.19
N GLU A 217 -31.99 -17.90 30.09
CA GLU A 217 -32.47 -17.08 31.22
C GLU A 217 -33.94 -17.36 31.52
N ARG A 218 -34.78 -17.48 30.47
CA ARG A 218 -36.19 -17.84 30.64
C ARG A 218 -36.36 -19.29 31.05
N GLN A 219 -35.53 -20.20 30.53
CA GLN A 219 -35.61 -21.63 30.87
C GLN A 219 -35.18 -21.92 32.32
N SER A 220 -34.29 -21.12 32.90
CA SER A 220 -33.84 -21.28 34.28
C SER A 220 -34.80 -20.67 35.30
N SER A 221 -35.63 -19.71 34.92
CA SER A 221 -36.56 -19.05 35.85
C SER A 221 -37.65 -19.99 36.39
N ILE A 222 -38.18 -20.91 35.56
CA ILE A 222 -39.22 -21.84 35.94
C ILE A 222 -38.75 -22.86 37.01
N PRO A 223 -37.61 -23.56 36.83
CA PRO A 223 -37.09 -24.46 37.87
C PRO A 223 -36.73 -23.73 39.18
N LEU A 224 -36.21 -22.52 39.12
CA LEU A 224 -35.91 -21.71 40.32
C LEU A 224 -37.20 -21.38 41.09
N GLN A 225 -38.29 -21.03 40.40
CA GLN A 225 -39.60 -20.82 41.05
C GLN A 225 -40.17 -22.11 41.67
N GLN A 226 -39.98 -23.26 41.02
CA GLN A 226 -40.35 -24.56 41.60
C GLN A 226 -39.56 -24.86 42.87
N ILE A 227 -38.24 -24.67 42.85
CA ILE A 227 -37.41 -24.83 44.05
C ILE A 227 -37.88 -23.92 45.19
N ALA A 228 -38.16 -22.64 44.90
CA ALA A 228 -38.69 -21.72 45.90
C ALA A 228 -40.01 -22.19 46.54
N LYS A 229 -40.94 -22.72 45.71
CA LYS A 229 -42.20 -23.28 46.24
C LYS A 229 -41.95 -24.52 47.08
N LEU A 230 -41.07 -25.43 46.66
CA LEU A 230 -40.73 -26.63 47.46
C LEU A 230 -40.05 -26.25 48.77
N GLN A 231 -39.21 -25.24 48.79
CA GLN A 231 -38.58 -24.69 50.02
C GLN A 231 -39.64 -24.07 50.97
N GLU A 232 -40.62 -23.34 50.44
CA GLU A 232 -41.71 -22.78 51.22
C GLU A 232 -42.56 -23.92 51.84
N GLU A 233 -42.87 -24.96 51.07
CA GLU A 233 -43.58 -26.13 51.58
C GLU A 233 -42.80 -26.91 52.63
N LEU A 234 -41.45 -27.06 52.42
CA LEU A 234 -40.57 -27.67 53.38
C LEU A 234 -40.54 -26.91 54.71
N ILE A 235 -40.46 -25.56 54.67
CA ILE A 235 -40.49 -24.70 55.84
C ILE A 235 -41.83 -24.85 56.58
N ALA A 236 -42.95 -24.81 55.89
CA ALA A 236 -44.28 -24.99 56.46
C ALA A 236 -44.42 -26.37 57.10
N THR A 237 -43.96 -27.46 56.45
CA THR A 237 -44.04 -28.83 56.98
C THR A 237 -43.14 -28.98 58.18
N LYS A 238 -41.91 -28.39 58.23
CA LYS A 238 -41.06 -28.40 59.39
C LYS A 238 -41.64 -27.64 60.56
N ALA A 239 -42.32 -26.50 60.33
CA ALA A 239 -43.03 -25.70 61.36
C ALA A 239 -44.22 -26.51 61.93
N GLN A 240 -45.00 -27.13 61.08
CA GLN A 240 -46.10 -28.01 61.48
C GLN A 240 -45.62 -29.19 62.38
N ARG A 241 -44.55 -29.87 61.96
CA ARG A 241 -43.94 -30.95 62.75
C ARG A 241 -43.48 -30.44 64.10
N LEU A 242 -42.77 -29.31 64.21
CA LEU A 242 -42.28 -28.73 65.45
C LEU A 242 -43.45 -28.32 66.39
N GLN A 243 -44.53 -27.78 65.83
CA GLN A 243 -45.70 -27.42 66.61
C GLN A 243 -46.37 -28.68 67.18
N LEU A 244 -46.56 -29.73 66.41
CA LEU A 244 -47.17 -30.99 66.82
C LEU A 244 -46.31 -31.72 67.84
N GLU A 245 -45.03 -31.74 67.70
CA GLU A 245 -44.04 -32.33 68.62
C GLU A 245 -44.06 -31.66 70.00
N ARG A 246 -44.32 -30.37 70.08
CA ARG A 246 -44.46 -29.61 71.32
C ARG A 246 -45.75 -29.92 72.07
N VAL A 247 -46.85 -30.17 71.33
CA VAL A 247 -48.17 -30.35 71.92
C VAL A 247 -48.48 -31.85 72.19
N ALA A 248 -48.04 -32.76 71.33
CA ALA A 248 -48.35 -34.22 71.42
C ALA A 248 -47.16 -35.02 70.86
N ARG A 249 -46.20 -35.39 71.73
CA ARG A 249 -44.96 -36.07 71.39
C ARG A 249 -45.15 -37.50 70.81
N GLU A 250 -46.26 -38.14 71.11
CA GLU A 250 -46.59 -39.49 70.65
C GLU A 250 -47.64 -39.50 69.50
N ASN A 251 -47.78 -38.38 68.82
CA ASN A 251 -48.76 -38.27 67.75
C ASN A 251 -48.34 -39.13 66.52
N PRO A 252 -49.19 -40.03 66.00
CA PRO A 252 -48.90 -40.92 64.86
C PRO A 252 -48.66 -40.15 63.55
N GLN A 253 -48.97 -38.86 63.49
CA GLN A 253 -48.69 -38.04 62.30
C GLN A 253 -47.23 -37.56 62.24
N LEU A 254 -46.45 -37.57 63.31
CA LEU A 254 -45.05 -37.16 63.36
C LEU A 254 -44.16 -37.93 62.39
N PRO A 255 -44.21 -39.29 62.32
CA PRO A 255 -43.43 -40.07 61.32
C PRO A 255 -43.79 -39.68 59.86
N LEU A 256 -45.09 -39.42 59.58
CA LEU A 256 -45.54 -39.05 58.27
C LEU A 256 -45.00 -37.65 57.82
N LEU A 257 -45.01 -36.69 58.72
CA LEU A 257 -44.44 -35.37 58.49
C LEU A 257 -42.93 -35.47 58.30
N GLN A 258 -42.25 -36.35 59.03
CA GLN A 258 -40.82 -36.61 58.87
C GLN A 258 -40.52 -37.20 57.47
N GLN A 259 -41.27 -38.15 57.02
CA GLN A 259 -41.16 -38.74 55.65
C GLN A 259 -41.40 -37.65 54.56
N ARG A 260 -42.42 -36.80 54.76
CA ARG A 260 -42.66 -35.68 53.81
C ARG A 260 -41.54 -34.69 53.77
N ILE A 261 -40.92 -34.33 54.91
CA ILE A 261 -39.73 -33.50 54.99
C ILE A 261 -38.56 -34.11 54.20
N GLN A 262 -38.28 -35.39 54.39
CA GLN A 262 -37.23 -36.11 53.67
C GLN A 262 -37.45 -36.12 52.16
N LEU A 263 -38.69 -36.36 51.74
CA LEU A 263 -39.07 -36.34 50.33
C LEU A 263 -38.88 -34.94 49.70
N LEU A 264 -39.34 -33.88 50.39
CA LEU A 264 -39.17 -32.48 49.93
C LEU A 264 -37.67 -32.11 49.87
N GLU A 265 -36.86 -32.52 50.83
CA GLU A 265 -35.41 -32.29 50.82
C GLU A 265 -34.76 -32.98 49.61
N GLN A 266 -35.13 -34.26 49.33
CA GLN A 266 -34.62 -34.97 48.15
C GLN A 266 -35.05 -34.33 46.85
N GLU A 267 -36.32 -33.87 46.74
CA GLU A 267 -36.83 -33.17 45.55
C GLU A 267 -36.12 -31.85 45.33
N ILE A 268 -35.88 -31.05 46.40
CA ILE A 268 -35.16 -29.80 46.33
C ILE A 268 -33.72 -30.05 45.90
N GLU A 269 -33.04 -31.05 46.44
CA GLU A 269 -31.66 -31.42 46.06
C GLU A 269 -31.62 -31.82 44.59
N ALA A 270 -32.51 -32.72 44.15
CA ALA A 270 -32.59 -33.16 42.77
C ALA A 270 -32.91 -32.01 41.77
N ALA A 271 -33.80 -31.08 42.16
CA ALA A 271 -34.09 -29.89 41.40
C ALA A 271 -32.92 -28.91 41.34
N SER A 272 -32.22 -28.72 42.45
CA SER A 272 -31.04 -27.88 42.58
C SER A 272 -29.86 -28.40 41.71
N MET A 273 -29.66 -29.71 41.73
CA MET A 273 -28.64 -30.37 40.89
C MET A 273 -28.94 -30.20 39.39
N ARG A 274 -30.19 -30.18 38.99
CA ARG A 274 -30.60 -29.91 37.58
C ARG A 274 -30.33 -28.44 37.19
N VAL A 275 -30.43 -27.50 38.12
CA VAL A 275 -30.19 -26.08 37.87
C VAL A 275 -28.68 -25.74 37.90
N ALA A 276 -27.92 -26.24 38.90
CA ALA A 276 -26.56 -25.82 39.19
C ALA A 276 -25.53 -26.96 39.36
N GLY A 277 -25.88 -28.21 39.04
CA GLY A 277 -25.09 -29.42 39.36
C GLY A 277 -24.07 -29.86 38.30
N GLY A 278 -23.29 -28.99 37.71
CA GLY A 278 -22.21 -29.33 36.75
C GLY A 278 -22.52 -29.05 35.30
N ASP A 279 -21.73 -29.59 34.35
CA ASP A 279 -21.78 -29.29 32.91
C ASP A 279 -23.12 -29.58 32.23
N ARG A 280 -23.90 -30.52 32.75
CA ARG A 280 -25.22 -30.85 32.21
C ARG A 280 -26.35 -30.03 32.84
N SER A 281 -26.04 -29.20 33.83
CA SER A 281 -27.01 -28.31 34.49
C SER A 281 -27.46 -27.19 33.56
N LEU A 282 -28.56 -26.53 33.90
CA LEU A 282 -29.01 -25.33 33.18
C LEU A 282 -27.98 -24.19 33.25
N ALA A 283 -27.28 -24.06 34.37
CA ALA A 283 -26.21 -23.07 34.54
C ALA A 283 -25.02 -23.37 33.58
N GLY A 284 -24.56 -24.60 33.51
CA GLY A 284 -23.49 -24.99 32.56
C GLY A 284 -23.92 -24.76 31.10
N LYS A 285 -25.16 -25.10 30.76
CA LYS A 285 -25.70 -24.80 29.41
C LYS A 285 -25.82 -23.32 29.12
N ALA A 286 -26.21 -22.52 30.12
CA ALA A 286 -26.29 -21.08 29.99
C ALA A 286 -24.92 -20.45 29.77
N ALA A 287 -23.90 -20.91 30.49
CA ALA A 287 -22.52 -20.40 30.35
C ALA A 287 -21.96 -20.64 28.94
N GLU A 288 -22.14 -21.85 28.40
CA GLU A 288 -21.69 -22.20 27.06
C GLU A 288 -22.46 -21.44 25.96
N PHE A 289 -23.79 -21.31 26.15
CA PHE A 289 -24.60 -20.47 25.27
C PHE A 289 -24.11 -19.03 25.25
N GLN A 290 -23.82 -18.43 26.41
CA GLN A 290 -23.33 -17.07 26.55
C GLN A 290 -21.98 -16.90 25.89
N ARG A 291 -21.07 -17.86 26.03
CA ARG A 291 -19.79 -17.89 25.36
C ARG A 291 -19.95 -17.83 23.84
N LEU A 292 -20.77 -18.71 23.27
CA LEU A 292 -21.04 -18.75 21.82
C LEU A 292 -21.77 -17.50 21.32
N ALA A 293 -22.66 -16.94 22.12
CA ALA A 293 -23.38 -15.71 21.79
C ALA A 293 -22.42 -14.50 21.73
N LEU A 294 -21.52 -14.41 22.71
CA LEU A 294 -20.46 -13.37 22.74
C LEU A 294 -19.48 -13.53 21.57
N GLU A 295 -19.10 -14.78 21.25
CA GLU A 295 -18.22 -15.07 20.11
C GLU A 295 -18.87 -14.63 18.79
N LYS A 296 -20.17 -14.92 18.62
CA LYS A 296 -20.92 -14.43 17.46
C LYS A 296 -21.00 -12.90 17.41
N GLU A 297 -21.34 -12.26 18.53
CA GLU A 297 -21.46 -10.80 18.61
C GLU A 297 -20.11 -10.14 18.29
N PHE A 298 -19.01 -10.69 18.82
CA PHE A 298 -17.67 -10.22 18.51
C PHE A 298 -17.34 -10.37 17.03
N ALA A 299 -17.62 -11.53 16.43
CA ALA A 299 -17.40 -11.76 15.01
C ALA A 299 -18.22 -10.82 14.13
N ASP A 300 -19.49 -10.57 14.47
CA ASP A 300 -20.35 -9.62 13.76
C ASP A 300 -19.81 -8.18 13.84
N LYS A 301 -19.34 -7.75 15.01
CA LYS A 301 -18.72 -6.42 15.19
C LYS A 301 -17.42 -6.27 14.38
N MET A 302 -16.58 -7.31 14.38
CA MET A 302 -15.36 -7.33 13.57
C MET A 302 -15.68 -7.25 12.07
N LEU A 303 -16.67 -7.99 11.61
CA LEU A 303 -17.12 -7.92 10.21
C LEU A 303 -17.64 -6.53 9.85
N ALA A 304 -18.46 -5.92 10.68
CA ALA A 304 -18.97 -4.57 10.47
C ALA A 304 -17.84 -3.54 10.40
N SER A 305 -16.82 -3.67 11.27
CA SER A 305 -15.63 -2.82 11.25
C SER A 305 -14.82 -3.01 9.96
N ALA A 306 -14.61 -4.26 9.52
CA ALA A 306 -13.89 -4.53 8.29
C ALA A 306 -14.64 -4.02 7.04
N MET A 307 -15.97 -4.14 6.99
CA MET A 307 -16.78 -3.54 5.93
C MET A 307 -16.64 -2.02 5.88
N SER A 308 -16.64 -1.36 7.03
CA SER A 308 -16.37 0.08 7.10
C SER A 308 -14.97 0.42 6.61
N THR A 309 -13.96 -0.39 6.97
CA THR A 309 -12.58 -0.23 6.50
C THR A 309 -12.49 -0.41 4.99
N LEU A 310 -13.19 -1.37 4.40
CA LEU A 310 -13.24 -1.58 2.95
C LEU A 310 -13.84 -0.35 2.23
N GLU A 311 -14.90 0.23 2.75
CA GLU A 311 -15.49 1.45 2.18
C GLU A 311 -14.53 2.65 2.31
N LEU A 312 -13.83 2.78 3.44
CA LEU A 312 -12.78 3.80 3.58
C LEU A 312 -11.62 3.55 2.59
N ALA A 313 -11.19 2.30 2.41
CA ALA A 313 -10.15 1.94 1.45
C ALA A 313 -10.57 2.28 0.01
N ARG A 314 -11.82 2.03 -0.38
CA ARG A 314 -12.37 2.41 -1.70
C ARG A 314 -12.38 3.93 -1.90
N ASN A 315 -12.81 4.66 -0.91
CA ASN A 315 -12.83 6.13 -0.95
C ASN A 315 -11.42 6.71 -1.02
N GLU A 316 -10.48 6.16 -0.25
CA GLU A 316 -9.08 6.58 -0.25
C GLU A 316 -8.39 6.24 -1.58
N ALA A 317 -8.65 5.06 -2.14
CA ALA A 317 -8.15 4.64 -3.44
C ALA A 317 -8.60 5.57 -4.60
N GLN A 318 -9.75 6.24 -4.47
CA GLN A 318 -10.20 7.24 -5.42
C GLN A 318 -9.54 8.61 -5.23
N ARG A 319 -9.10 8.92 -4.01
CA ARG A 319 -8.50 10.23 -3.67
C ARG A 319 -7.00 10.26 -3.81
N GLN A 320 -6.30 9.16 -3.51
CA GLN A 320 -4.84 9.06 -3.58
C GLN A 320 -4.40 8.69 -4.99
N GLN A 321 -4.31 9.68 -5.88
CA GLN A 321 -3.72 9.50 -7.20
C GLN A 321 -2.50 10.42 -7.33
N LEU A 322 -1.33 9.81 -7.49
CA LEU A 322 -0.17 10.51 -7.98
C LEU A 322 -0.45 11.00 -9.39
N TYR A 323 -0.04 12.20 -9.74
CA TYR A 323 -0.11 12.67 -11.12
C TYR A 323 1.15 13.44 -11.48
N LEU A 324 1.57 13.26 -12.72
CA LEU A 324 2.63 14.05 -13.32
C LEU A 324 1.98 15.24 -14.01
N GLU A 325 2.25 16.44 -13.49
CA GLU A 325 1.78 17.69 -14.08
C GLU A 325 2.91 18.34 -14.89
N ARG A 326 2.67 18.62 -16.14
CA ARG A 326 3.62 19.31 -17.02
C ARG A 326 3.49 20.82 -16.79
N VAL A 327 4.50 21.40 -16.16
CA VAL A 327 4.59 22.85 -15.90
C VAL A 327 4.96 23.59 -17.18
N ALA A 328 5.93 23.04 -17.95
CA ALA A 328 6.28 23.51 -19.28
C ALA A 328 6.38 22.33 -20.24
N GLN A 329 5.79 22.49 -21.43
CA GLN A 329 5.87 21.50 -22.49
C GLN A 329 7.28 21.43 -23.08
N PRO A 330 7.68 20.28 -23.68
CA PRO A 330 8.95 20.17 -24.37
C PRO A 330 9.12 21.28 -25.40
N SER A 331 10.22 21.98 -25.29
CA SER A 331 10.55 23.08 -26.21
C SER A 331 11.05 22.53 -27.55
N LEU A 332 10.57 23.11 -28.65
CA LEU A 332 11.19 22.92 -29.96
C LEU A 332 12.33 23.95 -30.10
N PRO A 333 13.59 23.53 -30.08
CA PRO A 333 14.72 24.48 -30.19
C PRO A 333 14.80 25.04 -31.62
N ASP A 334 15.00 26.35 -31.74
CA ASP A 334 15.15 27.08 -33.00
C ASP A 334 16.62 27.36 -33.36
N GLN A 335 17.53 27.15 -32.41
CA GLN A 335 18.99 27.30 -32.58
C GLN A 335 19.73 26.08 -32.02
N ALA A 336 20.81 25.71 -32.68
CA ALA A 336 21.77 24.75 -32.15
C ALA A 336 22.70 25.46 -31.14
N LEU A 337 23.28 24.66 -30.23
CA LEU A 337 24.30 25.09 -29.27
C LEU A 337 25.61 25.37 -29.97
#